data_8d67038307b24f22970be6f1be112bb8
#
_entry.id   8d67038307b24f22970be6f1be112bb8
#
_cell.length_a   1.000
_cell.length_b   1.000
_cell.length_c   1.000
_cell.angle_alpha   90.00
_cell.angle_beta   90.00
_cell.angle_gamma   90.00
#
_symmetry.space_group_name_H-M   'P 1'
#
loop_
_entity.id
_entity.type
_entity.pdbx_description
1 polymer ?
#
loop_
_entity_poly.entity_id
_entity_poly.type
_entity_poly.pdbx_seq_one_letter_code
_entity_poly.pdbx_strand_id
1 'polypeptide(L)'
;MLEKKDKRIRRHRRVRAKIFGTTARPRLCVFRSANHIYCQLIDDGKKHTIVSASDLEIKEEKKNLPRRHTRRRGEKEARLKKVAIAFEVGKLIAEKALKKKIEKVVFDRGGFAYHGRVKALAEGAREGGLKF
;
A
#
# COMPACT_ATOMS: atom_id res chain seq x y z
N MET A 1 -12.76 -18.74 19.16
CA MET A 1 -11.78 -17.69 18.82
C MET A 1 -11.92 -17.25 17.37
N LEU A 2 -11.89 -15.95 17.13
CA LEU A 2 -11.85 -15.41 15.78
C LEU A 2 -10.45 -15.60 15.17
N GLU A 3 -10.39 -16.09 13.94
CA GLU A 3 -9.15 -16.18 13.19
C GLU A 3 -8.55 -14.79 12.89
N LYS A 4 -7.25 -14.75 12.57
CA LYS A 4 -6.56 -13.49 12.22
C LYS A 4 -7.24 -12.75 11.06
N LYS A 5 -7.74 -13.50 10.08
CA LYS A 5 -8.48 -12.97 8.93
C LYS A 5 -9.76 -12.27 9.36
N ASP A 6 -10.55 -12.88 10.24
CA ASP A 6 -11.81 -12.31 10.72
C ASP A 6 -11.60 -11.04 11.54
N LYS A 7 -10.56 -11.01 12.35
CA LYS A 7 -10.15 -9.82 13.11
C LYS A 7 -9.77 -8.67 12.17
N ARG A 8 -9.07 -8.97 11.07
CA ARG A 8 -8.72 -7.98 10.05
C ARG A 8 -9.95 -7.43 9.34
N ILE A 9 -10.87 -8.30 8.93
CA ILE A 9 -12.13 -7.91 8.28
C ILE A 9 -12.93 -6.97 9.19
N ARG A 10 -13.01 -7.29 10.48
CA ARG A 10 -13.70 -6.45 11.48
C ARG A 10 -13.05 -5.07 11.59
N ARG A 11 -11.72 -4.99 11.66
CA ARG A 11 -10.98 -3.70 11.66
C ARG A 11 -11.21 -2.92 10.36
N HIS A 12 -11.18 -3.59 9.22
CA HIS A 12 -11.40 -2.96 7.92
C HIS A 12 -12.82 -2.36 7.83
N ARG A 13 -13.84 -3.07 8.32
CA ARG A 13 -15.20 -2.54 8.39
C ARG A 13 -15.30 -1.25 9.22
N ARG A 14 -14.60 -1.18 10.35
CA ARG A 14 -14.56 0.04 11.18
C ARG A 14 -13.91 1.21 10.45
N VAL A 15 -12.81 0.97 9.77
CA VAL A 15 -12.12 1.99 8.97
C VAL A 15 -13.03 2.45 7.82
N ARG A 16 -13.64 1.52 7.10
CA ARG A 16 -14.55 1.79 5.98
C ARG A 16 -15.81 2.55 6.38
N ALA A 17 -16.26 2.41 7.61
CA ALA A 17 -17.38 3.20 8.13
C ALA A 17 -17.08 4.70 8.26
N LYS A 18 -15.80 5.07 8.34
CA LYS A 18 -15.34 6.45 8.52
C LYS A 18 -14.83 7.10 7.23
N ILE A 19 -14.52 6.32 6.21
CA ILE A 19 -13.91 6.80 4.96
C ILE A 19 -14.69 6.35 3.74
N PHE A 20 -14.77 7.24 2.76
CA PHE A 20 -15.43 7.00 1.48
C PHE A 20 -14.66 7.70 0.36
N GLY A 21 -14.32 6.97 -0.69
CA GLY A 21 -13.62 7.50 -1.86
C GLY A 21 -14.59 8.18 -2.82
N THR A 22 -14.28 9.41 -3.20
CA THR A 22 -15.04 10.16 -4.23
C THR A 22 -14.18 10.36 -5.47
N THR A 23 -14.77 10.90 -6.56
CA THR A 23 -14.02 11.23 -7.76
C THR A 23 -12.92 12.27 -7.50
N ALA A 24 -13.22 13.27 -6.66
CA ALA A 24 -12.25 14.33 -6.30
C ALA A 24 -11.20 13.85 -5.29
N ARG A 25 -11.58 12.91 -4.43
CA ARG A 25 -10.70 12.34 -3.38
C ARG A 25 -10.90 10.82 -3.31
N PRO A 26 -10.27 10.05 -4.22
CA PRO A 26 -10.38 8.60 -4.22
C PRO A 26 -9.80 7.96 -2.95
N ARG A 27 -10.24 6.76 -2.67
CA ARG A 27 -9.73 5.95 -1.55
C ARG A 27 -8.51 5.16 -1.98
N LEU A 28 -7.36 5.43 -1.36
CA LEU A 28 -6.14 4.64 -1.54
C LEU A 28 -6.20 3.43 -0.61
N CYS A 29 -6.57 2.28 -1.16
CA CYS A 29 -6.70 1.02 -0.44
C CYS A 29 -5.44 0.18 -0.58
N VAL A 30 -4.90 -0.31 0.55
CA VAL A 30 -3.72 -1.16 0.60
C VAL A 30 -4.12 -2.58 0.97
N PHE A 31 -3.57 -3.54 0.26
CA PHE A 31 -3.63 -4.95 0.59
C PHE A 31 -2.23 -5.56 0.58
N ARG A 32 -1.87 -6.28 1.63
CA ARG A 32 -0.61 -7.01 1.70
C ARG A 32 -0.85 -8.50 1.92
N SER A 33 -0.08 -9.33 1.22
CA SER A 33 0.06 -10.75 1.49
C SER A 33 1.44 -11.03 2.11
N ALA A 34 1.76 -12.29 2.37
CA ALA A 34 3.08 -12.68 2.89
C ALA A 34 4.22 -12.22 1.97
N ASN A 35 4.03 -12.30 0.65
CA ASN A 35 5.07 -12.07 -0.35
C ASN A 35 4.89 -10.80 -1.18
N HIS A 36 3.68 -10.25 -1.26
CA HIS A 36 3.34 -9.15 -2.15
C HIS A 36 2.59 -8.03 -1.43
N ILE A 37 2.63 -6.84 -2.02
CA ILE A 37 1.85 -5.68 -1.60
C ILE A 37 1.17 -5.05 -2.81
N TYR A 38 -0.09 -4.67 -2.64
CA TYR A 38 -0.94 -4.08 -3.67
C TYR A 38 -1.58 -2.81 -3.14
N CYS A 39 -1.82 -1.85 -4.01
CA CYS A 39 -2.65 -0.70 -3.69
C CYS A 39 -3.52 -0.31 -4.88
N GLN A 40 -4.65 0.32 -4.59
CA GLN A 40 -5.62 0.77 -5.57
C GLN A 40 -6.18 2.13 -5.17
N LEU A 41 -6.41 2.97 -6.16
CA LEU A 41 -7.25 4.16 -6.00
C LEU A 41 -8.67 3.83 -6.45
N ILE A 42 -9.61 3.92 -5.55
CA ILE A 42 -11.00 3.49 -5.76
C ILE A 42 -11.94 4.68 -5.64
N ASP A 43 -12.80 4.86 -6.63
CA ASP A 43 -13.97 5.73 -6.55
C ASP A 43 -15.16 4.90 -6.06
N ASP A 44 -15.51 5.04 -4.79
CA ASP A 44 -16.61 4.29 -4.18
C ASP A 44 -17.99 4.75 -4.70
N GLY A 45 -18.09 6.01 -5.15
CA GLY A 45 -19.32 6.53 -5.77
C GLY A 45 -19.65 5.86 -7.10
N LYS A 46 -18.65 5.70 -7.95
CA LYS A 46 -18.74 5.00 -9.24
C LYS A 46 -18.45 3.51 -9.15
N LYS A 47 -18.05 3.01 -8.00
CA LYS A 47 -17.73 1.60 -7.72
C LYS A 47 -16.69 1.00 -8.68
N HIS A 48 -15.64 1.77 -8.99
CA HIS A 48 -14.57 1.25 -9.85
C HIS A 48 -13.17 1.69 -9.37
N THR A 49 -12.17 0.91 -9.75
CA THR A 49 -10.76 1.21 -9.51
C THR A 49 -10.22 2.13 -10.60
N ILE A 50 -9.66 3.27 -10.21
CA ILE A 50 -9.11 4.26 -11.14
C ILE A 50 -7.73 3.84 -11.62
N VAL A 51 -6.82 3.53 -10.67
CA VAL A 51 -5.47 3.03 -10.93
C VAL A 51 -5.08 2.04 -9.85
N SER A 52 -4.15 1.17 -10.18
CA SER A 52 -3.57 0.20 -9.24
C SER A 52 -2.06 0.12 -9.40
N ALA A 53 -1.37 -0.29 -8.36
CA ALA A 53 0.06 -0.58 -8.37
C ALA A 53 0.36 -1.79 -7.48
N SER A 54 1.41 -2.50 -7.82
CA SER A 54 1.88 -3.64 -7.05
C SER A 54 3.41 -3.75 -7.08
N ASP A 55 3.96 -4.55 -6.19
CA ASP A 55 5.39 -4.84 -6.16
C ASP A 55 5.87 -5.61 -7.41
N LEU A 56 4.96 -6.29 -8.11
CA LEU A 56 5.26 -6.98 -9.36
C LEU A 56 5.66 -6.03 -10.50
N GLU A 57 5.20 -4.78 -10.43
CA GLU A 57 5.54 -3.74 -11.41
C GLU A 57 6.90 -3.06 -11.13
N ILE A 58 7.48 -3.27 -9.96
CA ILE A 58 8.77 -2.72 -9.59
C ILE A 58 9.88 -3.48 -10.33
N LYS A 59 10.76 -2.74 -11.02
CA LYS A 59 11.89 -3.32 -11.76
C LYS A 59 12.82 -4.09 -10.83
N GLU A 60 13.34 -5.21 -11.31
CA GLU A 60 14.22 -6.09 -10.53
C GLU A 60 15.47 -5.39 -9.97
N GLU A 61 15.98 -4.39 -10.68
CA GLU A 61 17.11 -3.58 -10.24
C GLU A 61 16.88 -2.92 -8.88
N LYS A 62 15.64 -2.52 -8.59
CA LYS A 62 15.25 -1.96 -7.29
C LYS A 62 14.96 -3.02 -6.23
N LYS A 63 14.87 -4.29 -6.63
CA LYS A 63 14.63 -5.43 -5.74
C LYS A 63 15.91 -6.07 -5.22
N ASN A 64 17.04 -5.84 -5.89
CA ASN A 64 18.31 -6.50 -5.57
C ASN A 64 19.06 -5.75 -4.46
N LEU A 65 18.87 -6.22 -3.22
CA LEU A 65 19.80 -5.97 -2.12
C LEU A 65 20.74 -7.18 -1.99
N PRO A 66 22.04 -6.98 -1.71
CA PRO A 66 23.01 -8.08 -1.66
C PRO A 66 22.64 -9.10 -0.58
N ARG A 67 22.64 -10.38 -0.96
CA ARG A 67 22.38 -11.51 -0.06
C ARG A 67 23.62 -11.78 0.80
N ARG A 68 23.55 -11.49 2.10
CA ARG A 68 24.53 -11.99 3.08
C ARG A 68 23.90 -13.05 3.98
N HIS A 69 24.60 -14.18 4.08
CA HIS A 69 24.13 -15.39 4.75
C HIS A 69 24.32 -15.34 6.27
N THR A 70 23.25 -15.08 7.01
CA THR A 70 23.04 -15.60 8.38
C THR A 70 21.54 -15.58 8.66
N ARG A 71 20.98 -16.68 9.17
CA ARG A 71 19.52 -16.85 9.32
C ARG A 71 18.83 -15.68 10.02
N ARG A 72 19.35 -15.15 11.13
CA ARG A 72 18.74 -14.02 11.86
C ARG A 72 18.92 -12.67 11.17
N ARG A 73 20.05 -12.45 10.50
CA ARG A 73 20.28 -11.26 9.67
C ARG A 73 19.41 -11.30 8.41
N GLY A 74 19.24 -12.48 7.81
CA GLY A 74 18.42 -12.67 6.62
C GLY A 74 16.95 -12.30 6.81
N GLU A 75 16.35 -12.60 7.97
CA GLU A 75 14.97 -12.21 8.26
C GLU A 75 14.81 -10.69 8.41
N LYS A 76 15.73 -10.02 9.08
CA LYS A 76 15.74 -8.56 9.22
C LYS A 76 15.95 -7.88 7.87
N GLU A 77 16.89 -8.37 7.09
CA GLU A 77 17.16 -7.87 5.72
C GLU A 77 15.96 -8.08 4.81
N ALA A 78 15.29 -9.24 4.87
CA ALA A 78 14.07 -9.52 4.11
C ALA A 78 12.92 -8.57 4.47
N ARG A 79 12.75 -8.25 5.77
CA ARG A 79 11.76 -7.24 6.22
C ARG A 79 12.08 -5.85 5.69
N LEU A 80 13.34 -5.41 5.79
CA LEU A 80 13.78 -4.13 5.26
C LEU A 80 13.59 -4.02 3.75
N LYS A 81 13.86 -5.11 3.03
CA LYS A 81 13.63 -5.20 1.59
C LYS A 81 12.14 -5.03 1.24
N LYS A 82 11.25 -5.71 1.98
CA LYS A 82 9.80 -5.59 1.79
C LYS A 82 9.30 -4.17 2.07
N VAL A 83 9.84 -3.51 3.09
CA VAL A 83 9.52 -2.11 3.42
C VAL A 83 10.00 -1.16 2.31
N ALA A 84 11.20 -1.33 1.80
CA ALA A 84 11.74 -0.52 0.70
C ALA A 84 10.92 -0.70 -0.59
N ILE A 85 10.50 -1.92 -0.91
CA ILE A 85 9.63 -2.22 -2.06
C ILE A 85 8.26 -1.55 -1.87
N ALA A 86 7.67 -1.61 -0.68
CA ALA A 86 6.40 -0.95 -0.38
C ALA A 86 6.48 0.57 -0.58
N PHE A 87 7.57 1.19 -0.18
CA PHE A 87 7.82 2.61 -0.43
C PHE A 87 7.85 2.94 -1.93
N GLU A 88 8.52 2.12 -2.73
CA GLU A 88 8.55 2.28 -4.19
C GLU A 88 7.17 2.06 -4.83
N VAL A 89 6.37 1.13 -4.32
CA VAL A 89 4.98 0.93 -4.75
C VAL A 89 4.14 2.18 -4.45
N GLY A 90 4.34 2.81 -3.30
CA GLY A 90 3.72 4.08 -2.95
C GLY A 90 4.07 5.20 -3.93
N LYS A 91 5.32 5.33 -4.29
CA LYS A 91 5.76 6.28 -5.34
C LYS A 91 5.13 5.98 -6.69
N LEU A 92 5.03 4.71 -7.06
CA LEU A 92 4.45 4.28 -8.32
C LEU A 92 2.96 4.64 -8.41
N ILE A 93 2.19 4.39 -7.35
CA ILE A 93 0.76 4.75 -7.34
C ILE A 93 0.57 6.27 -7.39
N ALA A 94 1.43 7.04 -6.72
CA ALA A 94 1.42 8.50 -6.78
C ALA A 94 1.69 9.00 -8.20
N GLU A 95 2.68 8.44 -8.88
CA GLU A 95 2.99 8.78 -10.27
C GLU A 95 1.80 8.51 -11.19
N LYS A 96 1.18 7.33 -11.08
CA LYS A 96 0.00 6.97 -11.86
C LYS A 96 -1.19 7.88 -11.56
N ALA A 97 -1.39 8.26 -10.31
CA ALA A 97 -2.46 9.17 -9.89
C ALA A 97 -2.27 10.58 -10.46
N LEU A 98 -1.05 11.12 -10.39
CA LEU A 98 -0.74 12.45 -10.93
C LEU A 98 -0.91 12.52 -12.44
N LYS A 99 -0.62 11.45 -13.18
CA LYS A 99 -0.91 11.36 -14.63
C LYS A 99 -2.41 11.48 -14.92
N LYS A 100 -3.26 11.09 -13.99
CA LYS A 100 -4.72 11.26 -14.07
C LYS A 100 -5.24 12.52 -13.35
N LYS A 101 -4.34 13.42 -12.97
CA LYS A 101 -4.64 14.68 -12.26
C LYS A 101 -5.32 14.48 -10.90
N ILE A 102 -4.97 13.39 -10.20
CA ILE A 102 -5.42 13.10 -8.84
C ILE A 102 -4.30 13.43 -7.88
N GLU A 103 -4.54 14.35 -6.95
CA GLU A 103 -3.57 14.76 -5.93
C GLU A 103 -4.04 14.41 -4.51
N LYS A 104 -5.34 14.55 -4.25
CA LYS A 104 -5.95 14.31 -2.93
C LYS A 104 -6.55 12.91 -2.87
N VAL A 105 -6.22 12.18 -1.80
CA VAL A 105 -6.75 10.83 -1.57
C VAL A 105 -7.14 10.68 -0.10
N VAL A 106 -7.95 9.67 0.19
CA VAL A 106 -8.24 9.19 1.54
C VAL A 106 -7.53 7.86 1.73
N PHE A 107 -6.73 7.74 2.78
CA PHE A 107 -5.94 6.52 3.01
C PHE A 107 -6.77 5.46 3.74
N ASP A 108 -6.86 4.26 3.14
CA ASP A 108 -7.46 3.07 3.73
C ASP A 108 -6.38 2.03 3.98
N ARG A 109 -6.04 1.81 5.24
CA ARG A 109 -5.05 0.80 5.65
C ARG A 109 -5.51 -0.66 5.46
N GLY A 110 -6.71 -0.90 4.99
CA GLY A 110 -7.23 -2.25 4.67
C GLY A 110 -7.42 -3.17 5.88
N GLY A 111 -7.54 -2.62 7.09
CA GLY A 111 -7.61 -3.39 8.34
C GLY A 111 -6.25 -3.89 8.84
N PHE A 112 -5.15 -3.54 8.17
CA PHE A 112 -3.79 -3.76 8.65
C PHE A 112 -3.35 -2.68 9.64
N ALA A 113 -2.34 -2.95 10.46
CA ALA A 113 -1.73 -1.91 11.29
C ALA A 113 -1.00 -0.88 10.42
N TYR A 114 -1.07 0.40 10.79
CA TYR A 114 -0.30 1.47 10.15
C TYR A 114 1.15 1.39 10.62
N HIS A 115 1.85 0.35 10.15
CA HIS A 115 3.22 0.05 10.53
C HIS A 115 3.92 -0.76 9.42
N GLY A 116 5.25 -0.70 9.37
CA GLY A 116 6.05 -1.46 8.43
C GLY A 116 5.72 -1.15 6.97
N ARG A 117 5.34 -2.16 6.20
CA ARG A 117 5.05 -2.02 4.77
C ARG A 117 3.91 -1.06 4.45
N VAL A 118 2.84 -1.07 5.24
CA VAL A 118 1.68 -0.18 5.03
C VAL A 118 2.08 1.27 5.24
N LYS A 119 2.82 1.56 6.31
CA LYS A 119 3.36 2.89 6.58
C LYS A 119 4.34 3.34 5.49
N ALA A 120 5.24 2.46 5.05
CA ALA A 120 6.20 2.75 3.99
C ALA A 120 5.52 3.10 2.66
N LEU A 121 4.47 2.37 2.29
CA LEU A 121 3.68 2.68 1.11
C LEU A 121 3.02 4.05 1.21
N ALA A 122 2.43 4.38 2.36
CA ALA A 122 1.82 5.68 2.61
C ALA A 122 2.84 6.82 2.50
N GLU A 123 4.00 6.66 3.10
CA GLU A 123 5.10 7.64 3.03
C GLU A 123 5.61 7.81 1.60
N GLY A 124 5.75 6.72 0.84
CA GLY A 124 6.14 6.75 -0.57
C GLY A 124 5.11 7.47 -1.44
N ALA A 125 3.83 7.25 -1.19
CA ALA A 125 2.75 7.95 -1.88
C ALA A 125 2.75 9.45 -1.58
N ARG A 126 2.99 9.86 -0.34
CA ARG A 126 3.13 11.27 0.06
C ARG A 126 4.35 11.93 -0.59
N GLU A 127 5.49 11.25 -0.60
CA GLU A 127 6.70 11.73 -1.26
C GLU A 127 6.51 11.87 -2.76
N GLY A 128 5.74 10.99 -3.38
CA GLY A 128 5.36 11.06 -4.80
C GLY A 128 4.38 12.18 -5.16
N GLY A 129 3.83 12.89 -4.18
CA GLY A 129 2.97 14.05 -4.38
C GLY A 129 1.51 13.89 -3.98
N LEU A 130 1.08 12.74 -3.49
CA LEU A 130 -0.27 12.56 -2.98
C LEU A 130 -0.46 13.24 -1.62
N LYS A 131 -1.63 13.84 -1.43
CA LYS A 131 -2.00 14.58 -0.21
C LYS A 131 -3.06 13.82 0.58
N PHE A 132 -2.69 13.46 1.77
CA PHE A 132 -3.60 12.81 2.73
C PHE A 132 -3.05 12.85 4.14
#